data_08f87cbafe5cd057d5dcf5f0a835d6a0
#
_entry.id   08f87cbafe5cd057d5dcf5f0a835d6a0
#
_cell.length_a   1.000
_cell.length_b   1.000
_cell.length_c   1.000
_cell.angle_alpha   90.00
_cell.angle_beta   90.00
_cell.angle_gamma   90.00
#
_symmetry.space_group_name_H-M   'P 1'
#
loop_
_entity.id
_entity.type
_entity.pdbx_description
1 polymer ?
#
loop_
_entity_poly.entity_id
_entity_poly.type
_entity_poly.pdbx_seq_one_letter_code
_entity_poly.pdbx_strand_id
1 'polypeptide(L)'
;MSLKQKGEAKTARIPIKIVPAVTPLKKPEWIRVKAGNSASRFGEIKQILRDHSLHTVCEEATCPNIGECFGKGTATFMILGDLCTRRCPFCDVGHGKPLPPAADEPQKLARTIAAMMLKYVVITSVDRDDLKDGGAQHFADCIAMVRALSPTTRIEVLVPDFRGRLELALEILGLQPPDVMNHNLETVPRLYKQARPGADYAHSLKLLKDFKAVHPAITTKSGLMVGIGETDDEILQVMRDLRAHDVEMLTIGQYLAPSGHHLPVTRYVHPDVFTLFEREASTMGFTHAACAPMVRSSYHADSQAHGAGVV
;
A
#
# COMPACT_ATOMS: atom_id res chain seq x y z
N MET A 1 5.61 7.25 26.96
CA MET A 1 5.09 7.56 25.61
C MET A 1 6.20 7.35 24.60
N SER A 2 6.02 6.49 23.60
CA SER A 2 6.97 6.36 22.50
C SER A 2 6.83 7.60 21.62
N LEU A 3 7.93 8.34 21.42
CA LEU A 3 7.92 9.53 20.56
C LEU A 3 7.76 9.09 19.10
N LYS A 4 6.69 9.51 18.43
CA LYS A 4 6.48 9.31 16.99
C LYS A 4 7.60 10.02 16.22
N GLN A 5 8.42 9.25 15.49
CA GLN A 5 9.53 9.76 14.69
C GLN A 5 9.09 9.89 13.23
N LYS A 6 9.16 11.08 12.64
CA LYS A 6 8.94 11.37 11.21
C LYS A 6 10.17 12.08 10.62
N GLY A 7 10.26 12.14 9.30
CA GLY A 7 11.30 12.86 8.57
C GLY A 7 12.71 12.47 9.01
N GLU A 8 13.54 13.45 9.35
CA GLU A 8 14.94 13.26 9.75
C GLU A 8 15.12 12.30 10.92
N ALA A 9 14.32 12.45 11.98
CA ALA A 9 14.40 11.58 13.16
C ALA A 9 14.15 10.10 12.84
N LYS A 10 13.26 9.82 11.87
CA LYS A 10 12.99 8.47 11.38
C LYS A 10 14.17 7.92 10.58
N THR A 11 14.73 8.73 9.68
CA THR A 11 15.75 8.28 8.72
C THR A 11 17.18 8.34 9.28
N ALA A 12 17.42 9.01 10.40
CA ALA A 12 18.75 9.13 11.02
C ALA A 12 19.41 7.79 11.35
N ARG A 13 18.64 6.73 11.57
CA ARG A 13 19.12 5.40 12.00
C ARG A 13 18.97 4.30 10.95
N ILE A 14 18.78 4.66 9.68
CA ILE A 14 18.77 3.67 8.58
C ILE A 14 20.20 3.30 8.17
N PRO A 15 20.42 2.05 7.65
CA PRO A 15 21.75 1.60 7.28
C PRO A 15 22.41 2.43 6.18
N ILE A 16 21.63 2.81 5.16
CA ILE A 16 22.11 3.62 4.04
C ILE A 16 21.66 5.06 4.26
N LYS A 17 22.62 5.98 4.39
CA LYS A 17 22.30 7.39 4.62
C LYS A 17 21.65 8.02 3.40
N ILE A 18 20.60 8.77 3.63
CA ILE A 18 19.98 9.59 2.59
C ILE A 18 20.89 10.79 2.35
N VAL A 19 21.27 10.99 1.11
CA VAL A 19 21.93 12.20 0.65
C VAL A 19 20.85 13.08 0.01
N PRO A 20 20.44 14.18 0.64
CA PRO A 20 19.47 15.09 0.04
C PRO A 20 19.99 15.61 -1.31
N ALA A 21 19.11 15.74 -2.28
CA ALA A 21 19.45 16.39 -3.53
C ALA A 21 19.84 17.86 -3.26
N VAL A 22 21.00 18.30 -3.75
CA VAL A 22 21.46 19.69 -3.62
C VAL A 22 20.43 20.65 -4.22
N THR A 23 19.82 20.25 -5.34
CA THR A 23 18.71 20.98 -5.96
C THR A 23 17.61 19.95 -6.31
N PRO A 24 16.44 20.01 -5.65
CA PRO A 24 15.33 19.13 -6.00
C PRO A 24 14.90 19.33 -7.46
N LEU A 25 14.59 18.23 -8.14
CA LEU A 25 14.07 18.27 -9.50
C LEU A 25 12.73 19.04 -9.52
N LYS A 26 12.57 19.93 -10.48
CA LYS A 26 11.30 20.63 -10.71
C LYS A 26 10.24 19.61 -11.19
N LYS A 27 9.09 19.62 -10.51
CA LYS A 27 7.95 18.77 -10.92
C LYS A 27 7.48 19.19 -12.34
N PRO A 28 7.39 18.23 -13.28
CA PRO A 28 6.89 18.52 -14.62
C PRO A 28 5.36 18.71 -14.60
N GLU A 29 4.82 19.18 -15.71
CA GLU A 29 3.40 19.53 -15.82
C GLU A 29 2.45 18.34 -15.64
N TRP A 30 2.86 17.12 -15.98
CA TRP A 30 2.05 15.91 -15.81
C TRP A 30 1.97 15.41 -14.36
N ILE A 31 2.78 15.94 -13.45
CA ILE A 31 2.68 15.67 -12.01
C ILE A 31 1.75 16.72 -11.38
N ARG A 32 0.46 16.58 -11.63
CA ARG A 32 -0.56 17.49 -11.09
C ARG A 32 -1.60 16.73 -10.28
N VAL A 33 -1.86 17.22 -9.08
CA VAL A 33 -2.98 16.76 -8.25
C VAL A 33 -4.26 17.41 -8.79
N LYS A 34 -5.30 16.61 -9.05
CA LYS A 34 -6.64 17.15 -9.35
C LYS A 34 -7.25 17.66 -8.05
N ALA A 35 -7.62 18.94 -8.01
CA ALA A 35 -8.40 19.46 -6.89
C ALA A 35 -9.76 18.74 -6.85
N GLY A 36 -10.07 18.11 -5.72
CA GLY A 36 -11.38 17.45 -5.55
C GLY A 36 -12.51 18.50 -5.46
N ASN A 37 -13.58 18.29 -6.19
CA ASN A 37 -14.73 19.22 -6.27
C ASN A 37 -15.76 19.06 -5.14
N SER A 38 -15.57 18.14 -4.17
CA SER A 38 -16.56 17.85 -3.13
C SER A 38 -16.03 18.12 -1.72
N ALA A 39 -15.95 19.39 -1.35
CA ALA A 39 -15.54 19.81 0.00
C ALA A 39 -16.43 19.20 1.13
N SER A 40 -17.74 18.96 0.86
CA SER A 40 -18.68 18.35 1.81
C SER A 40 -18.33 16.88 2.12
N ARG A 41 -18.17 16.04 1.08
CA ARG A 41 -17.89 14.60 1.26
C ARG A 41 -16.53 14.35 1.91
N PHE A 42 -15.53 15.14 1.54
CA PHE A 42 -14.21 15.10 2.19
C PHE A 42 -14.29 15.39 3.69
N GLY A 43 -15.05 16.43 4.07
CA GLY A 43 -15.27 16.80 5.47
C GLY A 43 -16.03 15.72 6.26
N GLU A 44 -17.08 15.15 5.68
CA GLU A 44 -17.86 14.04 6.26
C GLU A 44 -16.98 12.82 6.57
N ILE A 45 -16.18 12.38 5.60
CA ILE A 45 -15.30 11.21 5.78
C ILE A 45 -14.28 11.48 6.89
N LYS A 46 -13.67 12.66 6.92
CA LYS A 46 -12.75 13.04 8.00
C LYS A 46 -13.41 13.04 9.36
N GLN A 47 -14.65 13.51 9.46
CA GLN A 47 -15.38 13.51 10.71
C GLN A 47 -15.69 12.08 11.18
N ILE A 48 -16.18 11.21 10.29
CA ILE A 48 -16.45 9.80 10.58
C ILE A 48 -15.18 9.09 11.08
N LEU A 49 -14.02 9.31 10.43
CA LEU A 49 -12.75 8.71 10.84
C LEU A 49 -12.33 9.14 12.25
N ARG A 50 -12.50 10.44 12.59
CA ARG A 50 -12.19 10.96 13.92
C ARG A 50 -13.13 10.42 14.99
N ASP A 51 -14.45 10.38 14.72
CA ASP A 51 -15.46 9.90 15.65
C ASP A 51 -15.24 8.43 16.02
N HIS A 52 -14.68 7.65 15.11
CA HIS A 52 -14.34 6.24 15.31
C HIS A 52 -12.87 6.01 15.69
N SER A 53 -12.04 7.05 15.82
CA SER A 53 -10.60 6.95 16.10
C SER A 53 -9.86 6.03 15.11
N LEU A 54 -10.23 6.12 13.83
CA LEU A 54 -9.61 5.33 12.75
C LEU A 54 -8.57 6.15 12.00
N HIS A 55 -7.53 5.45 11.53
CA HIS A 55 -6.46 6.00 10.71
C HIS A 55 -6.65 5.66 9.23
N THR A 56 -6.20 6.53 8.34
CA THR A 56 -6.09 6.23 6.91
C THR A 56 -4.66 6.42 6.43
N VAL A 57 -4.21 5.55 5.55
CA VAL A 57 -2.92 5.75 4.88
C VAL A 57 -2.90 7.04 4.06
N CYS A 58 -4.08 7.47 3.59
CA CYS A 58 -4.23 8.71 2.84
C CYS A 58 -3.79 9.95 3.64
N GLU A 59 -4.05 9.97 4.96
CA GLU A 59 -3.62 11.04 5.86
C GLU A 59 -2.20 10.80 6.38
N GLU A 60 -1.89 9.61 6.88
CA GLU A 60 -0.60 9.32 7.51
C GLU A 60 0.59 9.30 6.54
N ALA A 61 0.36 8.90 5.29
CA ALA A 61 1.38 8.89 4.24
C ALA A 61 1.36 10.13 3.33
N THR A 62 0.60 11.15 3.68
CA THR A 62 0.51 12.43 2.93
C THR A 62 0.17 12.18 1.44
N CYS A 63 -0.87 11.37 1.18
CA CYS A 63 -1.23 10.96 -0.17
C CYS A 63 -1.72 12.16 -1.01
N PRO A 64 -1.16 12.39 -2.21
CA PRO A 64 -1.58 13.50 -3.07
C PRO A 64 -3.01 13.36 -3.61
N ASN A 65 -3.57 12.15 -3.62
CA ASN A 65 -4.91 11.86 -4.17
C ASN A 65 -6.03 11.93 -3.14
N ILE A 66 -5.75 12.28 -1.88
CA ILE A 66 -6.71 12.24 -0.77
C ILE A 66 -8.01 13.02 -1.08
N GLY A 67 -7.89 14.20 -1.70
CA GLY A 67 -9.04 15.03 -2.05
C GLY A 67 -9.97 14.36 -3.07
N GLU A 68 -9.41 13.67 -4.07
CA GLU A 68 -10.18 12.94 -5.07
C GLU A 68 -10.82 11.67 -4.48
N CYS A 69 -10.04 10.85 -3.75
CA CYS A 69 -10.51 9.61 -3.17
C CYS A 69 -11.63 9.85 -2.15
N PHE A 70 -11.43 10.76 -1.20
CA PHE A 70 -12.46 11.09 -0.22
C PHE A 70 -13.69 11.72 -0.87
N GLY A 71 -13.49 12.56 -1.91
CA GLY A 71 -14.59 13.10 -2.70
C GLY A 71 -15.45 12.03 -3.37
N LYS A 72 -14.88 10.90 -3.76
CA LYS A 72 -15.57 9.75 -4.35
C LYS A 72 -16.08 8.73 -3.32
N GLY A 73 -15.87 8.97 -2.02
CA GLY A 73 -16.27 8.06 -0.96
C GLY A 73 -15.37 6.82 -0.83
N THR A 74 -14.12 6.89 -1.32
CA THR A 74 -13.14 5.82 -1.18
C THR A 74 -12.08 6.19 -0.15
N ALA A 75 -11.72 5.26 0.72
CA ALA A 75 -10.65 5.43 1.70
C ALA A 75 -9.86 4.13 1.84
N THR A 76 -8.57 4.25 2.13
CA THR A 76 -7.73 3.12 2.51
C THR A 76 -7.51 3.18 4.01
N PHE A 77 -8.14 2.25 4.73
CA PHE A 77 -8.02 2.19 6.18
C PHE A 77 -6.69 1.60 6.59
N MET A 78 -6.07 2.22 7.59
CA MET A 78 -4.83 1.74 8.18
C MET A 78 -5.11 1.25 9.59
N ILE A 79 -4.93 -0.03 9.82
CA ILE A 79 -5.14 -0.71 11.10
C ILE A 79 -3.82 -0.87 11.87
N LEU A 80 -3.90 -1.34 13.12
CA LEU A 80 -2.76 -1.57 14.02
C LEU A 80 -2.04 -0.28 14.47
N GLY A 81 -2.75 0.85 14.36
CA GLY A 81 -2.27 2.16 14.80
C GLY A 81 -1.47 2.91 13.73
N ASP A 82 -0.77 3.97 14.15
CA ASP A 82 -0.09 4.95 13.30
C ASP A 82 1.44 4.96 13.46
N LEU A 83 1.99 3.98 14.20
CA LEU A 83 3.43 3.82 14.42
C LEU A 83 3.93 2.51 13.82
N CYS A 84 4.85 2.63 12.85
CA CYS A 84 5.49 1.50 12.19
C CYS A 84 6.77 1.09 12.92
N THR A 85 7.04 -0.21 13.00
CA THR A 85 8.32 -0.73 13.54
C THR A 85 9.48 -0.54 12.58
N ARG A 86 9.22 -0.25 11.29
CA ARG A 86 10.23 -0.06 10.25
C ARG A 86 10.45 1.40 9.87
N ARG A 87 11.56 1.65 9.15
CA ARG A 87 12.04 3.00 8.82
C ARG A 87 12.24 3.19 7.31
N CYS A 88 11.31 2.69 6.49
CA CYS A 88 11.41 2.84 5.05
C CYS A 88 11.50 4.34 4.67
N PRO A 89 12.60 4.78 4.01
CA PRO A 89 12.85 6.20 3.80
C PRO A 89 12.03 6.81 2.66
N PHE A 90 11.22 6.04 1.96
CA PHE A 90 10.25 6.56 1.01
C PHE A 90 8.91 6.91 1.65
N CYS A 91 8.60 6.32 2.83
CA CYS A 91 7.28 6.35 3.47
C CYS A 91 7.23 7.44 4.55
N ASP A 92 6.14 8.22 4.62
CA ASP A 92 5.94 9.27 5.63
C ASP A 92 5.27 8.77 6.93
N VAL A 93 4.81 7.51 6.98
CA VAL A 93 4.25 6.93 8.20
C VAL A 93 5.27 6.98 9.34
N GLY A 94 4.82 7.39 10.53
CA GLY A 94 5.68 7.56 11.70
C GLY A 94 6.32 6.24 12.15
N HIS A 95 7.57 6.32 12.64
CA HIS A 95 8.27 5.21 13.27
C HIS A 95 8.22 5.36 14.79
N GLY A 96 8.12 4.23 15.50
CA GLY A 96 8.17 4.21 16.96
C GLY A 96 7.93 2.81 17.52
N LYS A 97 7.68 2.76 18.82
CA LYS A 97 7.18 1.55 19.49
C LYS A 97 5.64 1.63 19.49
N PRO A 98 4.94 0.79 18.72
CA PRO A 98 3.49 0.81 18.68
C PRO A 98 2.87 0.42 20.03
N LEU A 99 1.66 0.88 20.28
CA LEU A 99 0.83 0.36 21.38
C LEU A 99 0.31 -1.05 21.02
N PRO A 100 -0.17 -1.84 21.99
CA PRO A 100 -0.89 -3.07 21.70
C PRO A 100 -2.04 -2.81 20.73
N PRO A 101 -2.38 -3.77 19.84
CA PRO A 101 -3.55 -3.64 18.97
C PRO A 101 -4.81 -3.35 19.77
N ALA A 102 -5.63 -2.40 19.31
CA ALA A 102 -6.89 -2.07 19.96
C ALA A 102 -7.92 -3.18 19.68
N ALA A 103 -8.41 -3.83 20.72
CA ALA A 103 -9.33 -4.96 20.58
C ALA A 103 -10.67 -4.59 19.89
N ASP A 104 -11.07 -3.31 19.96
CA ASP A 104 -12.30 -2.80 19.37
C ASP A 104 -12.13 -2.21 17.96
N GLU A 105 -10.88 -2.15 17.42
CA GLU A 105 -10.60 -1.61 16.09
C GLU A 105 -11.33 -2.38 14.98
N PRO A 106 -11.36 -3.74 14.95
CA PRO A 106 -12.10 -4.48 13.92
C PRO A 106 -13.59 -4.12 13.88
N GLN A 107 -14.22 -3.99 15.05
CA GLN A 107 -15.64 -3.63 15.11
C GLN A 107 -15.89 -2.17 14.68
N LYS A 108 -15.04 -1.24 15.08
CA LYS A 108 -15.13 0.17 14.68
C LYS A 108 -14.96 0.31 13.17
N LEU A 109 -13.96 -0.37 12.60
CA LEU A 109 -13.71 -0.41 11.17
C LEU A 109 -14.95 -0.93 10.41
N ALA A 110 -15.47 -2.07 10.80
CA ALA A 110 -16.62 -2.69 10.14
C ALA A 110 -17.89 -1.81 10.20
N ARG A 111 -18.16 -1.19 11.35
CA ARG A 111 -19.27 -0.22 11.49
C ARG A 111 -19.10 1.00 10.58
N THR A 112 -17.88 1.51 10.47
CA THR A 112 -17.57 2.65 9.61
C THR A 112 -17.77 2.30 8.13
N ILE A 113 -17.28 1.14 7.68
CA ILE A 113 -17.46 0.64 6.31
C ILE A 113 -18.95 0.48 5.99
N ALA A 114 -19.73 -0.10 6.91
CA ALA A 114 -21.17 -0.26 6.77
C ALA A 114 -21.91 1.09 6.71
N ALA A 115 -21.57 2.03 7.59
CA ALA A 115 -22.17 3.37 7.60
C ALA A 115 -21.86 4.16 6.31
N MET A 116 -20.67 3.96 5.75
CA MET A 116 -20.26 4.57 4.47
C MET A 116 -20.84 3.84 3.25
N MET A 117 -21.46 2.68 3.42
CA MET A 117 -22.02 1.84 2.34
C MET A 117 -20.99 1.54 1.24
N LEU A 118 -19.76 1.24 1.63
CA LEU A 118 -18.69 0.97 0.68
C LEU A 118 -18.91 -0.37 -0.02
N LYS A 119 -18.78 -0.38 -1.34
CA LYS A 119 -18.80 -1.60 -2.15
C LYS A 119 -17.43 -2.29 -2.20
N TYR A 120 -16.38 -1.51 -2.02
CA TYR A 120 -15.00 -1.96 -2.03
C TYR A 120 -14.19 -1.22 -0.95
N VAL A 121 -13.35 -1.95 -0.23
CA VAL A 121 -12.50 -1.37 0.81
C VAL A 121 -11.08 -1.92 0.70
N VAL A 122 -10.10 -1.05 0.89
CA VAL A 122 -8.70 -1.46 1.07
C VAL A 122 -8.34 -1.32 2.55
N ILE A 123 -7.86 -2.40 3.14
CA ILE A 123 -7.37 -2.44 4.52
C ILE A 123 -5.88 -2.68 4.47
N THR A 124 -5.10 -1.78 5.06
CA THR A 124 -3.65 -1.91 5.19
C THR A 124 -3.21 -1.70 6.62
N SER A 125 -1.94 -1.88 6.91
CA SER A 125 -1.39 -1.67 8.25
C SER A 125 -0.01 -1.05 8.21
N VAL A 126 0.45 -0.64 9.38
CA VAL A 126 1.88 -0.46 9.68
C VAL A 126 2.56 -1.83 9.83
N ASP A 127 3.90 -1.90 9.64
CA ASP A 127 4.64 -3.11 10.02
C ASP A 127 4.63 -3.26 11.55
N ARG A 128 4.36 -4.48 12.01
CA ARG A 128 4.28 -4.87 13.42
C ARG A 128 5.23 -6.03 13.71
N ASP A 129 6.54 -5.83 13.44
CA ASP A 129 7.58 -6.82 13.74
C ASP A 129 7.68 -7.15 15.24
N ASP A 130 7.00 -6.38 16.11
CA ASP A 130 6.87 -6.60 17.54
C ASP A 130 5.82 -7.67 17.91
N LEU A 131 4.88 -7.99 17.01
CA LEU A 131 3.84 -9.00 17.23
C LEU A 131 4.33 -10.39 16.77
N LYS A 132 3.86 -11.44 17.43
CA LYS A 132 4.25 -12.84 17.14
C LYS A 132 3.85 -13.31 15.75
N ASP A 133 2.73 -12.81 15.26
CA ASP A 133 2.13 -13.10 13.95
C ASP A 133 2.31 -11.95 12.93
N GLY A 134 3.05 -10.88 13.29
CA GLY A 134 3.20 -9.70 12.45
C GLY A 134 1.92 -8.89 12.25
N GLY A 135 0.85 -9.18 13.02
CA GLY A 135 -0.46 -8.54 12.93
C GLY A 135 -1.48 -9.28 12.07
N ALA A 136 -1.18 -10.51 11.61
CA ALA A 136 -2.05 -11.29 10.74
C ALA A 136 -3.42 -11.58 11.38
N GLN A 137 -3.48 -11.89 12.70
CA GLN A 137 -4.74 -12.13 13.39
C GLN A 137 -5.64 -10.88 13.35
N HIS A 138 -5.06 -9.72 13.52
CA HIS A 138 -5.84 -8.47 13.49
C HIS A 138 -6.42 -8.17 12.10
N PHE A 139 -5.71 -8.51 11.01
CA PHE A 139 -6.27 -8.49 9.65
C PHE A 139 -7.44 -9.46 9.52
N ALA A 140 -7.27 -10.70 9.98
CA ALA A 140 -8.32 -11.72 9.92
C ALA A 140 -9.57 -11.28 10.70
N ASP A 141 -9.41 -10.72 11.91
CA ASP A 141 -10.50 -10.17 12.72
C ASP A 141 -11.22 -9.01 12.00
N CYS A 142 -10.47 -8.12 11.36
CA CYS A 142 -11.05 -7.03 10.57
C CYS A 142 -11.86 -7.57 9.38
N ILE A 143 -11.33 -8.53 8.63
CA ILE A 143 -12.03 -9.15 7.50
C ILE A 143 -13.32 -9.81 7.98
N ALA A 144 -13.26 -10.62 9.04
CA ALA A 144 -14.42 -11.30 9.62
C ALA A 144 -15.52 -10.31 10.03
N MET A 145 -15.14 -9.22 10.72
CA MET A 145 -16.10 -8.22 11.17
C MET A 145 -16.71 -7.42 10.01
N VAL A 146 -15.92 -7.10 8.97
CA VAL A 146 -16.46 -6.43 7.77
C VAL A 146 -17.42 -7.35 7.04
N ARG A 147 -17.10 -8.63 6.84
CA ARG A 147 -18.02 -9.59 6.21
C ARG A 147 -19.31 -9.77 7.00
N ALA A 148 -19.25 -9.74 8.34
CA ALA A 148 -20.44 -9.86 9.19
C ALA A 148 -21.39 -8.65 9.08
N LEU A 149 -20.86 -7.42 8.99
CA LEU A 149 -21.68 -6.20 8.95
C LEU A 149 -21.95 -5.68 7.52
N SER A 150 -21.14 -6.07 6.55
CA SER A 150 -21.22 -5.62 5.14
C SER A 150 -20.87 -6.78 4.21
N PRO A 151 -21.71 -7.83 4.11
CA PRO A 151 -21.39 -9.08 3.40
C PRO A 151 -21.17 -8.90 1.88
N THR A 152 -21.63 -7.81 1.30
CA THR A 152 -21.46 -7.50 -0.13
C THR A 152 -20.24 -6.64 -0.43
N THR A 153 -19.56 -6.12 0.61
CA THR A 153 -18.35 -5.31 0.44
C THR A 153 -17.18 -6.22 0.05
N ARG A 154 -16.51 -5.88 -1.05
CA ARG A 154 -15.25 -6.53 -1.45
C ARG A 154 -14.09 -5.99 -0.62
N ILE A 155 -13.21 -6.88 -0.20
CA ILE A 155 -12.11 -6.57 0.71
C ILE A 155 -10.78 -6.85 0.03
N GLU A 156 -10.01 -5.80 -0.24
CA GLU A 156 -8.59 -5.90 -0.58
C GLU A 156 -7.77 -5.68 0.70
N VAL A 157 -6.77 -6.52 0.95
CA VAL A 157 -5.78 -6.27 2.00
C VAL A 157 -4.44 -5.94 1.38
N LEU A 158 -3.79 -4.88 1.86
CA LEU A 158 -2.40 -4.56 1.56
C LEU A 158 -1.57 -4.90 2.81
N VAL A 159 -0.95 -6.07 2.79
CA VAL A 159 -0.25 -6.63 3.94
C VAL A 159 1.23 -6.27 3.98
N PRO A 160 1.87 -6.25 5.18
CA PRO A 160 3.32 -6.21 5.33
C PRO A 160 3.95 -7.53 4.87
N ASP A 161 5.29 -7.62 4.86
CA ASP A 161 5.97 -8.85 4.44
C ASP A 161 6.01 -9.95 5.52
N PHE A 162 5.42 -9.73 6.70
CA PHE A 162 5.40 -10.66 7.84
C PHE A 162 6.77 -11.28 8.15
N ARG A 163 7.81 -10.49 8.10
CA ARG A 163 9.20 -10.90 8.24
C ARG A 163 9.41 -11.91 9.37
N GLY A 164 9.91 -13.11 9.01
CA GLY A 164 10.19 -14.21 9.94
C GLY A 164 8.93 -14.91 10.51
N ARG A 165 7.73 -14.61 9.99
CA ARG A 165 6.43 -15.14 10.46
C ARG A 165 5.50 -15.50 9.30
N LEU A 166 6.02 -15.61 8.08
CA LEU A 166 5.24 -15.72 6.87
C LEU A 166 4.26 -16.91 6.91
N GLU A 167 4.73 -18.10 7.29
CA GLU A 167 3.91 -19.32 7.33
C GLU A 167 2.71 -19.16 8.27
N LEU A 168 2.98 -18.72 9.52
CA LEU A 168 1.92 -18.47 10.51
C LEU A 168 0.95 -17.38 10.04
N ALA A 169 1.47 -16.30 9.44
CA ALA A 169 0.63 -15.21 8.97
C ALA A 169 -0.29 -15.65 7.82
N LEU A 170 0.21 -16.42 6.86
CA LEU A 170 -0.60 -16.94 5.77
C LEU A 170 -1.63 -17.99 6.23
N GLU A 171 -1.29 -18.83 7.20
CA GLU A 171 -2.24 -19.75 7.84
C GLU A 171 -3.41 -18.98 8.46
N ILE A 172 -3.13 -17.97 9.26
CA ILE A 172 -4.16 -17.14 9.92
C ILE A 172 -5.03 -16.41 8.89
N LEU A 173 -4.42 -15.74 7.91
CA LEU A 173 -5.15 -15.03 6.85
C LEU A 173 -5.98 -15.99 5.99
N GLY A 174 -5.52 -17.22 5.83
CA GLY A 174 -6.24 -18.26 5.10
C GLY A 174 -7.56 -18.71 5.75
N LEU A 175 -7.73 -18.48 7.06
CA LEU A 175 -8.99 -18.72 7.77
C LEU A 175 -10.07 -17.68 7.46
N GLN A 176 -9.65 -16.47 7.11
CA GLN A 176 -10.52 -15.35 6.73
C GLN A 176 -9.92 -14.65 5.49
N PRO A 177 -9.95 -15.30 4.31
CA PRO A 177 -9.25 -14.77 3.15
C PRO A 177 -9.93 -13.52 2.60
N PRO A 178 -9.15 -12.52 2.10
CA PRO A 178 -9.67 -11.35 1.39
C PRO A 178 -10.18 -11.71 0.00
N ASP A 179 -10.78 -10.75 -0.70
CA ASP A 179 -11.10 -10.89 -2.14
C ASP A 179 -9.88 -10.58 -3.03
N VAL A 180 -8.99 -9.71 -2.55
CA VAL A 180 -7.69 -9.41 -3.20
C VAL A 180 -6.58 -9.37 -2.15
N MET A 181 -5.52 -10.16 -2.40
CA MET A 181 -4.30 -10.18 -1.57
C MET A 181 -3.24 -9.31 -2.22
N ASN A 182 -2.92 -8.19 -1.60
CA ASN A 182 -1.92 -7.23 -2.09
C ASN A 182 -0.70 -7.17 -1.16
N HIS A 183 0.49 -7.25 -1.74
CA HIS A 183 1.75 -6.93 -1.10
C HIS A 183 2.65 -6.18 -2.09
N ASN A 184 3.01 -4.96 -1.77
CA ASN A 184 3.86 -4.16 -2.65
C ASN A 184 5.32 -4.59 -2.59
N LEU A 185 5.96 -4.78 -3.75
CA LEU A 185 7.41 -4.92 -3.84
C LEU A 185 8.11 -3.55 -3.70
N GLU A 186 7.43 -2.47 -4.03
CA GLU A 186 7.83 -1.07 -3.97
C GLU A 186 8.93 -0.69 -4.96
N THR A 187 9.97 -1.50 -5.16
CA THR A 187 11.11 -1.19 -6.03
C THR A 187 11.84 -2.44 -6.52
N VAL A 188 12.90 -2.22 -7.31
CA VAL A 188 13.75 -3.26 -7.91
C VAL A 188 14.74 -3.85 -6.91
N PRO A 189 15.23 -5.10 -7.09
CA PRO A 189 16.12 -5.80 -6.14
C PRO A 189 17.34 -4.98 -5.71
N ARG A 190 17.99 -4.32 -6.66
CA ARG A 190 19.20 -3.51 -6.40
C ARG A 190 18.98 -2.40 -5.39
N LEU A 191 17.75 -1.84 -5.34
CA LEU A 191 17.40 -0.72 -4.46
C LEU A 191 16.75 -1.15 -3.14
N TYR A 192 16.54 -2.46 -2.91
CA TYR A 192 15.82 -2.93 -1.72
C TYR A 192 16.45 -2.45 -0.41
N LYS A 193 17.77 -2.61 -0.26
CA LYS A 193 18.47 -2.18 0.96
C LYS A 193 18.36 -0.68 1.22
N GLN A 194 18.23 0.12 0.16
CA GLN A 194 18.08 1.57 0.26
C GLN A 194 16.64 1.97 0.56
N ALA A 195 15.66 1.41 -0.16
CA ALA A 195 14.26 1.80 -0.06
C ALA A 195 13.51 1.06 1.05
N ARG A 196 13.78 -0.23 1.25
CA ARG A 196 13.12 -1.10 2.22
C ARG A 196 14.13 -1.78 3.15
N PRO A 197 14.87 -1.02 3.99
CA PRO A 197 15.85 -1.60 4.90
C PRO A 197 15.17 -2.59 5.84
N GLY A 198 15.61 -3.84 5.81
CA GLY A 198 15.04 -4.93 6.59
C GLY A 198 13.99 -5.78 5.88
N ALA A 199 13.58 -5.45 4.66
CA ALA A 199 12.80 -6.32 3.79
C ALA A 199 13.71 -7.11 2.83
N ASP A 200 13.16 -8.20 2.26
CA ASP A 200 13.83 -9.04 1.28
C ASP A 200 12.95 -9.20 0.03
N TYR A 201 13.56 -9.08 -1.15
CA TYR A 201 12.85 -9.12 -2.42
C TYR A 201 12.24 -10.50 -2.72
N ALA A 202 13.04 -11.54 -2.55
CA ALA A 202 12.60 -12.92 -2.82
C ALA A 202 11.52 -13.34 -1.79
N HIS A 203 11.65 -12.90 -0.54
CA HIS A 203 10.64 -13.12 0.47
C HIS A 203 9.30 -12.44 0.14
N SER A 204 9.33 -11.21 -0.39
CA SER A 204 8.14 -10.49 -0.83
C SER A 204 7.43 -11.20 -2.00
N LEU A 205 8.18 -11.73 -2.96
CA LEU A 205 7.64 -12.56 -4.04
C LEU A 205 7.08 -13.89 -3.51
N LYS A 206 7.80 -14.56 -2.61
CA LYS A 206 7.38 -15.81 -1.98
C LYS A 206 6.05 -15.65 -1.25
N LEU A 207 5.82 -14.54 -0.54
CA LEU A 207 4.56 -14.26 0.14
C LEU A 207 3.37 -14.36 -0.81
N LEU A 208 3.44 -13.69 -1.96
CA LEU A 208 2.35 -13.68 -2.95
C LEU A 208 2.15 -15.06 -3.57
N LYS A 209 3.25 -15.75 -3.91
CA LYS A 209 3.21 -17.09 -4.48
C LYS A 209 2.63 -18.12 -3.52
N ASP A 210 3.08 -18.13 -2.27
CA ASP A 210 2.61 -19.09 -1.26
C ASP A 210 1.12 -18.88 -0.97
N PHE A 211 0.67 -17.61 -0.86
CA PHE A 211 -0.75 -17.32 -0.71
C PHE A 211 -1.57 -17.82 -1.91
N LYS A 212 -1.12 -17.54 -3.13
CA LYS A 212 -1.79 -17.97 -4.37
C LYS A 212 -1.87 -19.48 -4.49
N ALA A 213 -0.83 -20.19 -4.05
CA ALA A 213 -0.81 -21.67 -4.08
C ALA A 213 -1.88 -22.28 -3.18
N VAL A 214 -2.17 -21.68 -2.02
CA VAL A 214 -3.21 -22.13 -1.08
C VAL A 214 -4.60 -21.62 -1.47
N HIS A 215 -4.68 -20.43 -2.05
CA HIS A 215 -5.93 -19.77 -2.43
C HIS A 215 -5.94 -19.41 -3.93
N PRO A 216 -5.97 -20.39 -4.85
CA PRO A 216 -5.82 -20.16 -6.29
C PRO A 216 -6.93 -19.29 -6.91
N ALA A 217 -8.10 -19.23 -6.29
CA ALA A 217 -9.23 -18.41 -6.76
C ALA A 217 -9.12 -16.94 -6.33
N ILE A 218 -8.24 -16.61 -5.39
CA ILE A 218 -8.11 -15.24 -4.89
C ILE A 218 -7.06 -14.48 -5.73
N THR A 219 -7.44 -13.30 -6.19
CA THR A 219 -6.57 -12.45 -6.98
C THR A 219 -5.42 -11.90 -6.15
N THR A 220 -4.20 -11.99 -6.68
CA THR A 220 -2.99 -11.42 -6.08
C THR A 220 -2.58 -10.14 -6.79
N LYS A 221 -2.07 -9.18 -6.03
CA LYS A 221 -1.73 -7.85 -6.49
C LYS A 221 -0.39 -7.38 -5.92
N SER A 222 0.32 -6.56 -6.69
CA SER A 222 1.53 -5.87 -6.22
C SER A 222 1.61 -4.45 -6.76
N GLY A 223 2.47 -3.64 -6.14
CA GLY A 223 2.71 -2.26 -6.54
C GLY A 223 4.19 -1.90 -6.56
N LEU A 224 4.55 -1.01 -7.49
CA LEU A 224 5.89 -0.48 -7.66
C LEU A 224 5.86 1.05 -7.69
N MET A 225 6.91 1.65 -7.16
CA MET A 225 7.22 3.07 -7.32
C MET A 225 8.36 3.22 -8.33
N VAL A 226 8.26 4.25 -9.17
CA VAL A 226 9.33 4.61 -10.11
C VAL A 226 9.85 6.02 -9.84
N GLY A 227 11.14 6.25 -10.14
CA GLY A 227 11.81 7.55 -9.96
C GLY A 227 12.70 7.65 -8.72
N ILE A 228 13.13 6.50 -8.14
CA ILE A 228 14.08 6.46 -7.02
C ILE A 228 15.46 5.92 -7.39
N GLY A 229 15.73 5.68 -8.70
CA GLY A 229 17.04 5.28 -9.23
C GLY A 229 17.05 3.97 -10.02
N GLU A 230 15.91 3.35 -10.24
CA GLU A 230 15.73 2.19 -11.11
C GLU A 230 15.79 2.56 -12.59
N THR A 231 16.07 1.60 -13.45
CA THR A 231 15.90 1.70 -14.91
C THR A 231 14.56 1.10 -15.34
N ASP A 232 14.12 1.42 -16.57
CA ASP A 232 12.89 0.84 -17.12
C ASP A 232 13.02 -0.67 -17.32
N ASP A 233 14.21 -1.15 -17.75
CA ASP A 233 14.48 -2.58 -17.91
C ASP A 233 14.43 -3.34 -16.57
N GLU A 234 14.89 -2.72 -15.46
CA GLU A 234 14.76 -3.31 -14.13
C GLU A 234 13.28 -3.44 -13.72
N ILE A 235 12.43 -2.45 -14.03
CA ILE A 235 10.99 -2.54 -13.79
C ILE A 235 10.36 -3.66 -14.61
N LEU A 236 10.69 -3.75 -15.91
CA LEU A 236 10.21 -4.84 -16.77
C LEU A 236 10.65 -6.23 -16.24
N GLN A 237 11.85 -6.32 -15.65
CA GLN A 237 12.28 -7.57 -15.02
C GLN A 237 11.46 -7.90 -13.78
N VAL A 238 11.18 -6.92 -12.91
CA VAL A 238 10.29 -7.12 -11.73
C VAL A 238 8.89 -7.55 -12.17
N MET A 239 8.36 -7.00 -13.26
CA MET A 239 7.08 -7.43 -13.82
C MET A 239 7.10 -8.91 -14.23
N ARG A 240 8.16 -9.38 -14.89
CA ARG A 240 8.36 -10.81 -15.20
C ARG A 240 8.45 -11.67 -13.95
N ASP A 241 9.19 -11.20 -12.93
CA ASP A 241 9.33 -11.91 -11.66
C ASP A 241 7.96 -12.04 -10.94
N LEU A 242 7.15 -10.97 -10.94
CA LEU A 242 5.80 -11.00 -10.39
C LEU A 242 4.91 -12.02 -11.11
N ARG A 243 4.94 -12.05 -12.45
CA ARG A 243 4.18 -13.05 -13.22
C ARG A 243 4.65 -14.49 -12.96
N ALA A 244 5.95 -14.71 -12.80
CA ALA A 244 6.50 -16.03 -12.43
C ALA A 244 6.08 -16.47 -11.00
N HIS A 245 5.56 -15.54 -10.21
CA HIS A 245 5.01 -15.77 -8.87
C HIS A 245 3.49 -15.63 -8.82
N ASP A 246 2.80 -15.78 -9.97
CA ASP A 246 1.34 -15.83 -10.11
C ASP A 246 0.62 -14.55 -9.65
N VAL A 247 1.30 -13.39 -9.73
CA VAL A 247 0.68 -12.09 -9.45
C VAL A 247 -0.15 -11.63 -10.65
N GLU A 248 -1.42 -11.32 -10.43
CA GLU A 248 -2.39 -11.05 -11.49
C GLU A 248 -2.63 -9.57 -11.72
N MET A 249 -2.54 -8.75 -10.68
CA MET A 249 -2.77 -7.30 -10.76
C MET A 249 -1.50 -6.52 -10.44
N LEU A 250 -1.30 -5.40 -11.14
CA LEU A 250 -0.12 -4.55 -10.96
C LEU A 250 -0.49 -3.07 -10.88
N THR A 251 0.18 -2.33 -10.02
CA THR A 251 0.16 -0.86 -10.02
C THR A 251 1.57 -0.29 -10.14
N ILE A 252 1.78 0.70 -11.00
CA ILE A 252 3.06 1.42 -11.11
C ILE A 252 2.78 2.92 -11.03
N GLY A 253 3.37 3.59 -10.02
CA GLY A 253 3.19 5.02 -9.79
C GLY A 253 4.49 5.78 -9.61
N GLN A 254 4.50 7.07 -9.92
CA GLN A 254 5.65 7.93 -9.68
C GLN A 254 5.88 8.12 -8.18
N TYR A 255 7.08 7.88 -7.71
CA TYR A 255 7.49 8.27 -6.37
C TYR A 255 7.51 9.80 -6.23
N LEU A 256 6.90 10.29 -5.17
CA LEU A 256 6.94 11.70 -4.78
C LEU A 256 7.48 11.78 -3.35
N ALA A 257 8.64 12.41 -3.17
CA ALA A 257 9.26 12.53 -1.85
C ALA A 257 8.37 13.36 -0.92
N PRO A 258 7.97 12.82 0.26
CA PRO A 258 7.13 13.57 1.21
C PRO A 258 7.86 14.80 1.79
N SER A 259 9.16 14.71 1.98
CA SER A 259 10.00 15.83 2.44
C SER A 259 11.46 15.67 1.99
N GLY A 260 12.31 16.66 2.24
CA GLY A 260 13.74 16.60 1.94
C GLY A 260 14.55 15.57 2.75
N HIS A 261 13.94 14.95 3.78
CA HIS A 261 14.55 13.90 4.59
C HIS A 261 14.21 12.47 4.09
N HIS A 262 13.43 12.36 3.03
CA HIS A 262 13.10 11.10 2.36
C HIS A 262 14.03 10.84 1.18
N LEU A 263 13.92 9.66 0.57
CA LEU A 263 14.65 9.35 -0.64
C LEU A 263 14.41 10.46 -1.68
N PRO A 264 15.48 10.98 -2.32
CA PRO A 264 15.31 11.98 -3.37
C PRO A 264 14.62 11.37 -4.59
N VAL A 265 13.79 12.17 -5.27
CA VAL A 265 13.33 11.83 -6.62
C VAL A 265 14.52 11.97 -7.56
N THR A 266 14.90 10.88 -8.24
CA THR A 266 16.02 10.86 -9.18
C THR A 266 15.59 11.20 -10.60
N ARG A 267 14.33 10.90 -10.95
CA ARG A 267 13.71 11.27 -12.22
C ARG A 267 12.18 11.36 -12.09
N TYR A 268 11.56 12.19 -12.90
CA TYR A 268 10.12 12.12 -13.16
C TYR A 268 9.91 11.34 -14.45
N VAL A 269 9.33 10.16 -14.34
CA VAL A 269 9.10 9.26 -15.48
C VAL A 269 8.03 9.85 -16.38
N HIS A 270 8.31 9.87 -17.70
CA HIS A 270 7.38 10.42 -18.69
C HIS A 270 6.11 9.55 -18.82
N PRO A 271 4.93 10.12 -19.07
CA PRO A 271 3.68 9.36 -19.24
C PRO A 271 3.77 8.22 -20.27
N ASP A 272 4.52 8.40 -21.35
CA ASP A 272 4.70 7.37 -22.38
C ASP A 272 5.36 6.09 -21.83
N VAL A 273 6.24 6.22 -20.84
CA VAL A 273 6.86 5.05 -20.19
C VAL A 273 5.84 4.29 -19.34
N PHE A 274 4.91 4.98 -18.69
CA PHE A 274 3.80 4.31 -18.01
C PHE A 274 2.89 3.57 -19.00
N THR A 275 2.62 4.16 -20.18
CA THR A 275 1.89 3.49 -21.27
C THR A 275 2.65 2.26 -21.77
N LEU A 276 3.99 2.33 -21.86
CA LEU A 276 4.82 1.16 -22.16
C LEU A 276 4.63 0.07 -21.11
N PHE A 277 4.69 0.41 -19.82
CA PHE A 277 4.50 -0.58 -18.75
C PHE A 277 3.11 -1.24 -18.79
N GLU A 278 2.04 -0.50 -19.07
CA GLU A 278 0.69 -1.09 -19.23
C GLU A 278 0.62 -2.07 -20.40
N ARG A 279 1.21 -1.72 -21.54
CA ARG A 279 1.25 -2.59 -22.71
C ARG A 279 2.05 -3.87 -22.41
N GLU A 280 3.24 -3.73 -21.81
CA GLU A 280 4.08 -4.87 -21.45
C GLU A 280 3.39 -5.76 -20.37
N ALA A 281 2.69 -5.15 -19.41
CA ALA A 281 1.91 -5.90 -18.43
C ALA A 281 0.83 -6.76 -19.11
N SER A 282 0.09 -6.20 -20.06
CA SER A 282 -0.90 -6.94 -20.84
C SER A 282 -0.27 -8.10 -21.61
N THR A 283 0.89 -7.85 -22.26
CA THR A 283 1.64 -8.88 -23.00
C THR A 283 2.14 -9.99 -22.07
N MET A 284 2.55 -9.66 -20.83
CA MET A 284 2.99 -10.63 -19.82
C MET A 284 1.83 -11.41 -19.19
N GLY A 285 0.57 -11.05 -19.44
CA GLY A 285 -0.62 -11.73 -18.95
C GLY A 285 -1.06 -11.29 -17.55
N PHE A 286 -0.79 -10.05 -17.15
CA PHE A 286 -1.51 -9.45 -16.02
C PHE A 286 -2.98 -9.25 -16.40
N THR A 287 -3.90 -9.61 -15.50
CA THR A 287 -5.35 -9.41 -15.72
C THR A 287 -5.72 -7.94 -15.68
N HIS A 288 -5.00 -7.15 -14.87
CA HIS A 288 -5.13 -5.71 -14.83
C HIS A 288 -3.81 -5.04 -14.42
N ALA A 289 -3.47 -3.95 -15.09
CA ALA A 289 -2.35 -3.10 -14.71
C ALA A 289 -2.77 -1.63 -14.78
N ALA A 290 -2.52 -0.88 -13.71
CA ALA A 290 -2.72 0.56 -13.67
C ALA A 290 -1.36 1.25 -13.53
N CYS A 291 -0.92 1.92 -14.59
CA CYS A 291 0.37 2.58 -14.65
C CYS A 291 0.19 4.06 -15.03
N ALA A 292 0.42 4.97 -14.08
CA ALA A 292 0.39 6.41 -14.35
C ALA A 292 1.11 7.18 -13.24
N PRO A 293 1.53 8.43 -13.49
CA PRO A 293 2.27 9.21 -12.50
C PRO A 293 1.57 9.35 -11.15
N MET A 294 0.25 9.46 -11.13
CA MET A 294 -0.52 9.65 -9.91
C MET A 294 -1.11 8.35 -9.33
N VAL A 295 -0.89 7.19 -9.96
CA VAL A 295 -1.34 5.89 -9.45
C VAL A 295 -0.66 5.58 -8.11
N ARG A 296 -1.41 4.96 -7.22
CA ARG A 296 -1.00 4.37 -5.95
C ARG A 296 -1.67 3.00 -5.83
N SER A 297 -1.17 2.12 -4.95
CA SER A 297 -1.71 0.75 -4.80
C SER A 297 -3.22 0.72 -4.62
N SER A 298 -3.78 1.65 -3.88
CA SER A 298 -5.22 1.73 -3.61
C SER A 298 -5.95 2.82 -4.40
N TYR A 299 -5.28 3.49 -5.34
CA TYR A 299 -5.91 4.52 -6.16
C TYR A 299 -6.90 3.89 -7.14
N HIS A 300 -8.20 4.21 -7.00
CA HIS A 300 -9.28 3.56 -7.75
C HIS A 300 -9.25 2.03 -7.70
N ALA A 301 -8.97 1.47 -6.50
CA ALA A 301 -8.84 0.02 -6.34
C ALA A 301 -10.12 -0.75 -6.73
N ASP A 302 -11.28 -0.17 -6.52
CA ASP A 302 -12.57 -0.66 -7.00
C ASP A 302 -12.62 -0.82 -8.53
N SER A 303 -12.20 0.20 -9.27
CA SER A 303 -12.14 0.16 -10.74
C SER A 303 -11.07 -0.82 -11.23
N GLN A 304 -9.93 -0.94 -10.51
CA GLN A 304 -8.89 -1.91 -10.82
C GLN A 304 -9.41 -3.35 -10.64
N ALA A 305 -10.11 -3.63 -9.53
CA ALA A 305 -10.72 -4.93 -9.25
C ALA A 305 -11.80 -5.28 -10.28
N HIS A 306 -12.62 -4.31 -10.69
CA HIS A 306 -13.59 -4.50 -11.77
C HIS A 306 -12.90 -4.84 -13.10
N GLY A 307 -11.85 -4.14 -13.47
CA GLY A 307 -11.04 -4.43 -14.66
C GLY A 307 -10.38 -5.82 -14.63
N ALA A 308 -10.13 -6.36 -13.44
CA ALA A 308 -9.59 -7.71 -13.24
C ALA A 308 -10.67 -8.79 -13.09
N GLY A 309 -11.96 -8.45 -13.16
CA GLY A 309 -13.08 -9.40 -13.02
C GLY A 309 -13.32 -9.89 -11.58
N VAL A 310 -12.85 -9.16 -10.57
CA VAL A 310 -13.06 -9.49 -9.15
C VAL A 310 -14.42 -8.99 -8.64
N VAL A 311 -15.01 -7.97 -9.28
CA VAL A 311 -16.27 -7.29 -8.89
C VAL A 311 -17.23 -7.29 -10.06
#